data_c03a0d2e1c5769157488f306321e4cb1
#
_entry.id   c03a0d2e1c5769157488f306321e4cb1
#
_cell.length_a   1.000
_cell.length_b   1.000
_cell.length_c   1.000
_cell.angle_alpha   90.00
_cell.angle_beta   90.00
_cell.angle_gamma   90.00
#
_symmetry.space_group_name_H-M   'P 1'
#
loop_
_entity.id
_entity.type
_entity.pdbx_description
1 polymer ?
#
loop_
_entity_poly.entity_id
_entity_poly.type
_entity_poly.pdbx_seq_one_letter_code
_entity_poly.pdbx_strand_id
1 'polypeptide(L)'
;NNCYSPNPGINDWYETVKINYGDSHTGTWDKMLDILLYWAGKGVDGFRCDMVELVPPEFMKWLIAEVKKNYPDVIFIAEVYKKELYGEYVREVGFDFLYDKSGLYDTLRTVVEKNVDDNGMPVELWQSATGITRNWQFLSDLQPYMLNFLENHDERRFASDFFGKDASRTFAPLFVSLYLNTAPF
;
A
#
# COMPACT_ATOMS: atom_id res chain seq x y z
N ASN A 1 -12.76 18.31 4.30
CA ASN A 1 -13.64 19.19 3.55
C ASN A 1 -14.16 18.50 2.31
N ASN A 2 -15.44 18.09 2.31
CA ASN A 2 -16.14 17.54 1.15
C ASN A 2 -16.60 18.64 0.19
N CYS A 3 -15.76 19.63 -0.05
CA CYS A 3 -16.14 20.73 -0.92
C CYS A 3 -15.79 20.38 -2.34
N TYR A 4 -16.79 20.39 -3.20
CA TYR A 4 -16.59 20.50 -4.63
C TYR A 4 -15.71 21.71 -4.93
N SER A 5 -14.63 21.52 -5.68
CA SER A 5 -13.81 22.60 -6.20
C SER A 5 -14.15 22.83 -7.66
N PRO A 6 -14.62 24.02 -8.06
CA PRO A 6 -14.82 24.34 -9.47
C PRO A 6 -13.49 24.49 -10.25
N ASN A 7 -12.38 24.64 -9.51
CA ASN A 7 -11.03 24.73 -10.06
C ASN A 7 -10.11 23.74 -9.31
N PRO A 8 -10.20 22.43 -9.58
CA PRO A 8 -9.35 21.45 -8.95
C PRO A 8 -7.88 21.68 -9.31
N GLY A 9 -7.00 21.54 -8.34
CA GLY A 9 -5.56 21.51 -8.56
C GLY A 9 -5.12 20.22 -9.25
N ILE A 10 -3.89 20.16 -9.73
CA ILE A 10 -3.34 19.00 -10.44
C ILE A 10 -3.29 17.72 -9.57
N ASN A 11 -3.28 17.90 -8.26
CA ASN A 11 -3.24 16.80 -7.29
C ASN A 11 -4.63 16.51 -6.68
N ASP A 12 -5.66 17.21 -7.11
CA ASP A 12 -7.01 16.96 -6.65
C ASP A 12 -7.66 15.88 -7.51
N TRP A 13 -8.30 14.93 -6.87
CA TRP A 13 -9.09 13.92 -7.55
C TRP A 13 -10.46 14.51 -7.91
N TYR A 14 -10.49 15.29 -8.98
CA TYR A 14 -11.67 16.05 -9.41
C TYR A 14 -12.87 15.17 -9.82
N GLU A 15 -12.63 13.88 -10.09
CA GLU A 15 -13.66 12.90 -10.45
C GLU A 15 -14.30 12.26 -9.20
N THR A 16 -13.82 12.58 -8.01
CA THR A 16 -14.28 11.94 -6.77
C THR A 16 -14.88 12.97 -5.80
N VAL A 17 -15.74 12.48 -4.93
CA VAL A 17 -16.28 13.26 -3.81
C VAL A 17 -15.68 12.74 -2.53
N LYS A 18 -15.00 13.60 -1.77
CA LYS A 18 -14.45 13.25 -0.48
C LYS A 18 -15.57 12.94 0.52
N ILE A 19 -15.57 11.72 1.06
CA ILE A 19 -16.51 11.33 2.12
C ILE A 19 -16.18 12.08 3.40
N ASN A 20 -17.20 12.62 4.05
CA ASN A 20 -17.05 13.30 5.34
C ASN A 20 -17.20 12.28 6.48
N TYR A 21 -16.09 11.98 7.14
CA TYR A 21 -16.08 11.12 8.33
C TYR A 21 -16.40 11.89 9.63
N GLY A 22 -16.38 13.23 9.59
CA GLY A 22 -16.53 14.07 10.78
C GLY A 22 -15.33 14.01 11.73
N ASP A 23 -15.45 14.73 12.84
CA ASP A 23 -14.42 14.78 13.89
C ASP A 23 -14.65 13.72 14.99
N SER A 24 -15.71 12.95 14.87
CA SER A 24 -16.10 11.88 15.80
C SER A 24 -17.04 10.90 15.10
N HIS A 25 -17.48 9.87 15.83
CA HIS A 25 -18.42 8.89 15.31
C HIS A 25 -19.68 9.53 14.72
N THR A 26 -19.93 9.25 13.44
CA THR A 26 -21.08 9.77 12.68
C THR A 26 -21.83 8.63 12.00
N GLY A 27 -22.97 8.92 11.40
CA GLY A 27 -23.72 7.95 10.58
C GLY A 27 -22.94 7.42 9.38
N THR A 28 -21.88 8.12 8.92
CA THR A 28 -20.96 7.62 7.92
C THR A 28 -20.19 6.39 8.41
N TRP A 29 -19.74 6.43 9.67
CA TRP A 29 -19.03 5.31 10.29
C TRP A 29 -19.92 4.07 10.35
N ASP A 30 -21.15 4.22 10.85
CA ASP A 30 -22.13 3.12 10.94
C ASP A 30 -22.42 2.53 9.56
N LYS A 31 -22.59 3.40 8.56
CA LYS A 31 -22.88 2.95 7.20
C LYS A 31 -21.71 2.19 6.56
N MET A 32 -20.47 2.63 6.80
CA MET A 32 -19.29 1.90 6.33
C MET A 32 -19.15 0.56 7.04
N LEU A 33 -19.44 0.50 8.34
CA LEU A 33 -19.46 -0.77 9.09
C LEU A 33 -20.52 -1.73 8.50
N ASP A 34 -21.73 -1.26 8.25
CA ASP A 34 -22.80 -2.06 7.62
C ASP A 34 -22.33 -2.69 6.30
N ILE A 35 -21.60 -1.92 5.47
CA ILE A 35 -21.08 -2.38 4.18
C ILE A 35 -20.06 -3.51 4.39
N LEU A 36 -19.11 -3.34 5.30
CA LEU A 36 -18.07 -4.34 5.53
C LEU A 36 -18.65 -5.60 6.17
N LEU A 37 -19.56 -5.48 7.14
CA LEU A 37 -20.25 -6.62 7.75
C LEU A 37 -21.09 -7.38 6.74
N TYR A 38 -21.75 -6.68 5.83
CA TYR A 38 -22.51 -7.33 4.73
C TYR A 38 -21.60 -8.21 3.86
N TRP A 39 -20.45 -7.69 3.43
CA TRP A 39 -19.53 -8.44 2.58
C TRP A 39 -18.80 -9.54 3.33
N ALA A 40 -18.38 -9.30 4.58
CA ALA A 40 -17.81 -10.33 5.45
C ALA A 40 -18.79 -11.49 5.66
N GLY A 41 -20.09 -11.18 5.85
CA GLY A 41 -21.17 -12.17 5.91
C GLY A 41 -21.41 -12.93 4.62
N LYS A 42 -20.90 -12.46 3.48
CA LYS A 42 -20.91 -13.20 2.20
C LYS A 42 -19.67 -14.09 2.04
N GLY A 43 -18.73 -14.06 2.99
CA GLY A 43 -17.57 -14.94 3.00
C GLY A 43 -16.35 -14.38 2.25
N VAL A 44 -16.21 -13.06 2.16
CA VAL A 44 -14.91 -12.48 1.70
C VAL A 44 -13.87 -12.68 2.77
N ASP A 45 -12.62 -12.98 2.36
CA ASP A 45 -11.51 -13.26 3.26
C ASP A 45 -10.86 -11.97 3.81
N GLY A 46 -11.08 -10.83 3.14
CA GLY A 46 -10.50 -9.57 3.59
C GLY A 46 -10.88 -8.36 2.75
N PHE A 47 -10.37 -7.21 3.16
CA PHE A 47 -10.61 -5.92 2.54
C PHE A 47 -9.29 -5.20 2.26
N ARG A 48 -9.09 -4.78 1.01
CA ARG A 48 -8.04 -3.83 0.64
C ARG A 48 -8.61 -2.42 0.75
N CYS A 49 -7.94 -1.57 1.51
CA CYS A 49 -8.33 -0.19 1.75
C CYS A 49 -7.46 0.75 0.91
N ASP A 50 -8.08 1.33 -0.09
CA ASP A 50 -7.49 2.24 -1.06
C ASP A 50 -7.08 3.55 -0.40
N MET A 51 -5.85 4.03 -0.69
CA MET A 51 -5.32 5.32 -0.23
C MET A 51 -5.70 5.65 1.22
N VAL A 52 -5.62 4.66 2.10
CA VAL A 52 -6.18 4.74 3.45
C VAL A 52 -5.51 5.82 4.32
N GLU A 53 -4.32 6.28 3.96
CA GLU A 53 -3.67 7.42 4.62
C GLU A 53 -4.43 8.76 4.46
N LEU A 54 -5.42 8.82 3.56
CA LEU A 54 -6.31 9.96 3.39
C LEU A 54 -7.61 9.83 4.19
N VAL A 55 -7.81 8.70 4.87
CA VAL A 55 -8.95 8.40 5.72
C VAL A 55 -8.54 8.60 7.19
N PRO A 56 -9.40 9.14 8.06
CA PRO A 56 -9.04 9.32 9.47
C PRO A 56 -8.62 7.99 10.13
N PRO A 57 -7.43 7.91 10.73
CA PRO A 57 -6.94 6.66 11.33
C PRO A 57 -7.81 6.17 12.49
N GLU A 58 -8.43 7.07 13.25
CA GLU A 58 -9.36 6.74 14.33
C GLU A 58 -10.60 6.00 13.81
N PHE A 59 -11.11 6.43 12.65
CA PHE A 59 -12.21 5.72 11.99
C PHE A 59 -11.79 4.32 11.57
N MET A 60 -10.64 4.18 10.92
CA MET A 60 -10.15 2.87 10.47
C MET A 60 -9.88 1.93 11.65
N LYS A 61 -9.27 2.43 12.71
CA LYS A 61 -9.06 1.67 13.95
C LYS A 61 -10.37 1.12 14.52
N TRP A 62 -11.37 1.98 14.64
CA TRP A 62 -12.70 1.59 15.11
C TRP A 62 -13.34 0.57 14.18
N LEU A 63 -13.34 0.83 12.85
CA LEU A 63 -13.98 -0.01 11.85
C LEU A 63 -13.39 -1.44 11.84
N ILE A 64 -12.06 -1.55 11.83
CA ILE A 64 -11.36 -2.85 11.88
C ILE A 64 -11.74 -3.61 13.14
N ALA A 65 -11.72 -2.94 14.30
CA ALA A 65 -12.08 -3.55 15.56
C ALA A 65 -13.53 -4.05 15.57
N GLU A 66 -14.49 -3.28 15.05
CA GLU A 66 -15.90 -3.68 15.00
C GLU A 66 -16.14 -4.85 14.04
N VAL A 67 -15.49 -4.87 12.88
CA VAL A 67 -15.59 -5.99 11.94
C VAL A 67 -15.00 -7.26 12.58
N LYS A 68 -13.81 -7.19 13.16
CA LYS A 68 -13.11 -8.33 13.74
C LYS A 68 -13.82 -8.92 14.97
N LYS A 69 -14.71 -8.21 15.64
CA LYS A 69 -15.59 -8.77 16.69
C LYS A 69 -16.49 -9.88 16.18
N ASN A 70 -16.99 -9.75 14.93
CA ASN A 70 -17.90 -10.70 14.32
C ASN A 70 -17.19 -11.66 13.36
N TYR A 71 -16.11 -11.22 12.74
CA TYR A 71 -15.34 -11.92 11.72
C TYR A 71 -13.84 -11.79 12.02
N PRO A 72 -13.31 -12.52 13.02
CA PRO A 72 -11.95 -12.36 13.52
C PRO A 72 -10.87 -12.72 12.48
N ASP A 73 -11.21 -13.60 11.54
CA ASP A 73 -10.27 -14.08 10.52
C ASP A 73 -10.20 -13.19 9.26
N VAL A 74 -11.08 -12.18 9.17
CA VAL A 74 -11.05 -11.22 8.05
C VAL A 74 -9.81 -10.36 8.15
N ILE A 75 -9.03 -10.32 7.06
CA ILE A 75 -7.80 -9.52 6.98
C ILE A 75 -8.05 -8.13 6.39
N PHE A 76 -7.24 -7.17 6.83
CA PHE A 76 -7.24 -5.80 6.31
C PHE A 76 -5.88 -5.47 5.72
N ILE A 77 -5.89 -5.02 4.46
CA ILE A 77 -4.70 -4.63 3.70
C ILE A 77 -4.75 -3.14 3.45
N ALA A 78 -3.73 -2.41 3.91
CA ALA A 78 -3.65 -0.97 3.73
C ALA A 78 -2.81 -0.58 2.52
N GLU A 79 -3.31 0.36 1.73
CA GLU A 79 -2.49 1.09 0.77
C GLU A 79 -2.05 2.40 1.42
N VAL A 80 -0.79 2.45 1.84
CA VAL A 80 -0.14 3.61 2.46
C VAL A 80 1.16 3.87 1.73
N TYR A 81 1.36 5.09 1.22
CA TYR A 81 2.58 5.46 0.50
C TYR A 81 3.62 6.13 1.40
N LYS A 82 3.18 6.76 2.49
CA LYS A 82 4.08 7.38 3.46
C LYS A 82 4.69 6.32 4.38
N LYS A 83 5.94 5.96 4.15
CA LYS A 83 6.64 4.91 4.92
C LYS A 83 6.72 5.21 6.42
N GLU A 84 6.76 6.47 6.79
CA GLU A 84 6.74 6.91 8.19
C GLU A 84 5.47 6.52 8.94
N LEU A 85 4.36 6.28 8.22
CA LEU A 85 3.09 5.86 8.80
C LEU A 85 2.96 4.34 8.94
N TYR A 86 3.83 3.54 8.36
CA TYR A 86 3.69 2.07 8.38
C TYR A 86 3.54 1.51 9.79
N GLY A 87 4.36 1.99 10.74
CA GLY A 87 4.30 1.55 12.13
C GLY A 87 2.96 1.87 12.81
N GLU A 88 2.41 3.05 12.56
CA GLU A 88 1.11 3.48 13.08
C GLU A 88 -0.01 2.58 12.54
N TYR A 89 -0.04 2.37 11.21
CA TYR A 89 -1.12 1.60 10.57
C TYR A 89 -1.14 0.14 10.98
N VAL A 90 0.03 -0.46 11.21
CA VAL A 90 0.12 -1.85 11.72
C VAL A 90 -0.21 -1.92 13.21
N ARG A 91 0.49 -1.13 14.05
CA ARG A 91 0.48 -1.32 15.50
C ARG A 91 -0.69 -0.65 16.21
N GLU A 92 -1.15 0.50 15.67
CA GLU A 92 -2.16 1.32 16.33
C GLU A 92 -3.52 1.25 15.65
N VAL A 93 -3.56 1.32 14.32
CA VAL A 93 -4.79 1.23 13.54
C VAL A 93 -5.27 -0.21 13.42
N GLY A 94 -4.34 -1.18 13.25
CA GLY A 94 -4.65 -2.61 13.30
C GLY A 94 -4.80 -3.29 11.95
N PHE A 95 -4.16 -2.76 10.91
CA PHE A 95 -4.05 -3.46 9.63
C PHE A 95 -3.16 -4.69 9.74
N ASP A 96 -3.55 -5.75 9.06
CA ASP A 96 -2.81 -7.01 9.03
C ASP A 96 -1.63 -6.92 8.06
N PHE A 97 -1.82 -6.22 6.94
CA PHE A 97 -0.79 -6.05 5.92
C PHE A 97 -0.79 -4.63 5.31
N LEU A 98 0.36 -4.24 4.79
CA LEU A 98 0.59 -3.00 4.04
C LEU A 98 1.24 -3.32 2.69
N TYR A 99 0.87 -2.61 1.62
CA TYR A 99 1.63 -2.66 0.38
C TYR A 99 3.00 -2.01 0.54
N ASP A 100 4.07 -2.70 0.16
CA ASP A 100 5.42 -2.09 0.11
C ASP A 100 5.66 -1.40 -1.24
N LYS A 101 4.79 -0.44 -1.58
CA LYS A 101 4.88 0.35 -2.82
C LYS A 101 6.09 1.27 -2.79
N SER A 102 6.16 2.18 -1.82
CA SER A 102 7.20 3.21 -1.73
C SER A 102 8.54 2.68 -1.21
N GLY A 103 8.58 1.44 -0.76
CA GLY A 103 9.79 0.77 -0.31
C GLY A 103 10.34 -0.18 -1.35
N LEU A 104 9.94 -1.45 -1.30
CA LEU A 104 10.53 -2.50 -2.14
C LEU A 104 10.15 -2.36 -3.61
N TYR A 105 8.86 -2.12 -3.93
CA TYR A 105 8.43 -1.98 -5.32
C TYR A 105 9.20 -0.88 -6.06
N ASP A 106 9.20 0.35 -5.53
CA ASP A 106 9.89 1.48 -6.17
C ASP A 106 11.40 1.26 -6.24
N THR A 107 11.99 0.62 -5.23
CA THR A 107 13.41 0.25 -5.25
C THR A 107 13.71 -0.77 -6.36
N LEU A 108 12.93 -1.84 -6.48
CA LEU A 108 13.12 -2.85 -7.51
C LEU A 108 12.94 -2.26 -8.91
N ARG A 109 11.93 -1.41 -9.07
CA ARG A 109 11.67 -0.71 -10.31
C ARG A 109 12.87 0.14 -10.72
N THR A 110 13.37 1.00 -9.84
CA THR A 110 14.51 1.88 -10.16
C THR A 110 15.80 1.11 -10.46
N VAL A 111 16.06 0.00 -9.77
CA VAL A 111 17.18 -0.89 -10.05
C VAL A 111 17.09 -1.51 -11.45
N VAL A 112 15.89 -1.89 -11.88
CA VAL A 112 15.67 -2.55 -13.18
C VAL A 112 15.65 -1.56 -14.33
N GLU A 113 15.05 -0.39 -14.15
CA GLU A 113 14.99 0.69 -15.16
C GLU A 113 16.36 1.27 -15.51
N LYS A 114 17.38 1.04 -14.68
CA LYS A 114 18.75 1.51 -14.90
C LYS A 114 18.82 3.01 -15.22
N ASN A 115 18.34 3.84 -14.33
CA ASN A 115 18.67 5.25 -14.36
C ASN A 115 20.13 5.42 -13.96
N VAL A 116 21.01 5.47 -14.94
CA VAL A 116 22.45 5.64 -14.77
C VAL A 116 22.89 6.95 -15.38
N ASP A 117 23.97 7.55 -14.85
CA ASP A 117 24.64 8.68 -15.47
C ASP A 117 25.40 8.27 -16.74
N ASP A 118 26.07 9.23 -17.37
CA ASP A 118 26.86 9.01 -18.60
C ASP A 118 28.02 7.99 -18.42
N ASN A 119 28.40 7.69 -17.18
CA ASN A 119 29.42 6.70 -16.82
C ASN A 119 28.84 5.33 -16.46
N GLY A 120 27.50 5.18 -16.55
CA GLY A 120 26.81 3.95 -16.20
C GLY A 120 26.63 3.75 -14.68
N MET A 121 26.87 4.80 -13.88
CA MET A 121 26.66 4.74 -12.43
C MET A 121 25.23 5.16 -12.07
N PRO A 122 24.60 4.50 -11.07
CA PRO A 122 23.28 4.92 -10.60
C PRO A 122 23.29 6.40 -10.19
N VAL A 123 22.36 7.17 -10.74
CA VAL A 123 22.25 8.64 -10.47
C VAL A 123 21.99 8.91 -8.99
N GLU A 124 21.32 7.98 -8.31
CA GLU A 124 21.08 8.06 -6.88
C GLU A 124 21.36 6.73 -6.18
N LEU A 125 21.90 6.77 -4.97
CA LEU A 125 22.29 5.56 -4.22
C LEU A 125 21.13 4.58 -3.94
N TRP A 126 19.90 5.04 -3.94
CA TRP A 126 18.68 4.25 -3.78
C TRP A 126 18.28 3.51 -5.06
N GLN A 127 18.78 3.93 -6.22
CA GLN A 127 18.61 3.24 -7.49
C GLN A 127 19.57 2.07 -7.67
N SER A 128 20.44 1.84 -6.70
CA SER A 128 21.32 0.68 -6.66
C SER A 128 20.65 -0.45 -5.87
N ALA A 129 21.11 -1.69 -6.08
CA ALA A 129 20.65 -2.85 -5.30
C ALA A 129 20.81 -2.69 -3.78
N THR A 130 21.67 -1.77 -3.32
CA THR A 130 21.78 -1.41 -1.90
C THR A 130 20.52 -0.77 -1.33
N GLY A 131 19.65 -0.20 -2.18
CA GLY A 131 18.33 0.29 -1.79
C GLY A 131 17.45 -0.80 -1.23
N ILE A 132 17.55 -2.03 -1.72
CA ILE A 132 16.83 -3.20 -1.21
C ILE A 132 17.20 -3.45 0.25
N THR A 133 18.51 -3.50 0.55
CA THR A 133 18.99 -3.69 1.93
C THR A 133 18.58 -2.54 2.85
N ARG A 134 18.62 -1.30 2.35
CA ARG A 134 18.18 -0.13 3.13
C ARG A 134 16.70 -0.17 3.45
N ASN A 135 15.86 -0.53 2.47
CA ASN A 135 14.43 -0.70 2.71
C ASN A 135 14.17 -1.80 3.73
N TRP A 136 14.84 -2.93 3.58
CA TRP A 136 14.74 -4.04 4.52
C TRP A 136 15.12 -3.63 5.96
N GLN A 137 16.23 -2.91 6.11
CA GLN A 137 16.66 -2.37 7.42
C GLN A 137 15.69 -1.34 7.99
N PHE A 138 15.13 -0.47 7.13
CA PHE A 138 14.13 0.52 7.53
C PHE A 138 12.86 -0.15 8.07
N LEU A 139 12.38 -1.19 7.42
CA LEU A 139 11.19 -1.93 7.84
C LEU A 139 11.38 -2.64 9.18
N SER A 140 12.60 -3.14 9.47
CA SER A 140 12.90 -3.81 10.73
C SER A 140 11.85 -4.88 11.10
N ASP A 141 11.16 -4.72 12.23
CA ASP A 141 10.10 -5.59 12.72
C ASP A 141 8.76 -5.48 11.97
N LEU A 142 8.64 -4.51 11.05
CA LEU A 142 7.47 -4.39 10.18
C LEU A 142 7.50 -5.32 8.96
N GLN A 143 8.63 -5.95 8.66
CA GLN A 143 8.78 -6.83 7.50
C GLN A 143 7.69 -7.91 7.37
N PRO A 144 7.25 -8.60 8.43
CA PRO A 144 6.21 -9.62 8.33
C PRO A 144 4.84 -9.10 7.91
N TYR A 145 4.63 -7.79 8.00
CA TYR A 145 3.38 -7.13 7.64
C TYR A 145 3.38 -6.54 6.23
N MET A 146 4.50 -6.66 5.51
CA MET A 146 4.63 -6.05 4.18
C MET A 146 4.17 -7.03 3.10
N LEU A 147 3.22 -6.59 2.28
CA LEU A 147 2.73 -7.27 1.10
C LEU A 147 3.54 -6.81 -0.11
N ASN A 148 4.51 -7.63 -0.51
CA ASN A 148 5.34 -7.35 -1.66
C ASN A 148 4.62 -7.68 -2.96
N PHE A 149 4.85 -6.88 -3.98
CA PHE A 149 4.29 -7.09 -5.31
C PHE A 149 5.23 -6.52 -6.39
N LEU A 150 5.04 -6.97 -7.63
CA LEU A 150 5.71 -6.42 -8.80
C LEU A 150 4.74 -5.78 -9.78
N GLU A 151 3.47 -6.15 -9.71
CA GLU A 151 2.40 -5.67 -10.58
C GLU A 151 1.12 -5.53 -9.77
N ASN A 152 0.32 -4.52 -10.07
CA ASN A 152 -1.06 -4.39 -9.64
C ASN A 152 -1.88 -3.65 -10.72
N HIS A 153 -3.09 -3.22 -10.42
CA HIS A 153 -3.97 -2.52 -11.36
C HIS A 153 -3.55 -1.06 -11.62
N ASP A 154 -2.76 -0.45 -10.73
CA ASP A 154 -2.26 0.92 -10.84
C ASP A 154 -0.89 0.99 -11.50
N GLU A 155 -0.12 -0.11 -11.44
CA GLU A 155 1.24 -0.15 -11.92
C GLU A 155 1.36 -0.84 -13.28
N ARG A 156 2.34 -0.44 -14.05
CA ARG A 156 2.59 -1.05 -15.35
C ARG A 156 3.13 -2.46 -15.18
N ARG A 157 2.83 -3.31 -16.18
CA ARG A 157 3.36 -4.68 -16.22
C ARG A 157 4.88 -4.67 -16.15
N PHE A 158 5.45 -5.56 -15.36
CA PHE A 158 6.88 -5.65 -15.17
C PHE A 158 7.65 -5.85 -16.49
N ALA A 159 7.13 -6.68 -17.39
CA ALA A 159 7.73 -6.93 -18.71
C ALA A 159 7.46 -5.83 -19.75
N SER A 160 6.79 -4.72 -19.38
CA SER A 160 6.57 -3.60 -20.28
C SER A 160 7.85 -2.81 -20.55
N ASP A 161 7.86 -2.01 -21.63
CA ASP A 161 8.97 -1.13 -21.99
C ASP A 161 9.31 -0.09 -20.92
N PHE A 162 8.36 0.16 -19.99
CA PHE A 162 8.47 1.13 -18.91
C PHE A 162 9.04 0.57 -17.61
N PHE A 163 9.24 -0.75 -17.51
CA PHE A 163 9.80 -1.36 -16.30
C PHE A 163 10.98 -2.27 -16.69
N GLY A 164 10.75 -3.57 -16.87
CA GLY A 164 11.81 -4.56 -17.12
C GLY A 164 12.16 -4.78 -18.58
N LYS A 165 11.30 -4.36 -19.50
CA LYS A 165 11.34 -4.57 -20.97
C LYS A 165 11.13 -5.99 -21.43
N ASP A 166 11.56 -6.98 -20.66
CA ASP A 166 11.33 -8.38 -20.98
C ASP A 166 11.23 -9.26 -19.72
N ALA A 167 10.65 -10.44 -19.89
CA ALA A 167 10.41 -11.37 -18.79
C ALA A 167 11.70 -11.91 -18.15
N SER A 168 12.84 -11.91 -18.86
CA SER A 168 14.09 -12.44 -18.31
C SER A 168 14.64 -11.59 -17.16
N ARG A 169 14.32 -10.30 -17.14
CA ARG A 169 14.70 -9.37 -16.08
C ARG A 169 13.83 -9.49 -14.84
N THR A 170 12.71 -10.24 -14.92
CA THR A 170 11.77 -10.41 -13.79
C THR A 170 12.28 -11.39 -12.74
N PHE A 171 13.17 -12.32 -13.07
CA PHE A 171 13.54 -13.40 -12.14
C PHE A 171 14.15 -12.90 -10.84
N ALA A 172 15.13 -12.01 -10.88
CA ALA A 172 15.75 -11.51 -9.66
C ALA A 172 14.80 -10.66 -8.82
N PRO A 173 14.08 -9.65 -9.36
CA PRO A 173 13.05 -8.94 -8.63
C PRO A 173 11.92 -9.82 -8.08
N LEU A 174 11.47 -10.82 -8.86
CA LEU A 174 10.46 -11.76 -8.40
C LEU A 174 10.95 -12.57 -7.21
N PHE A 175 12.17 -13.09 -7.29
CA PHE A 175 12.77 -13.81 -6.18
C PHE A 175 12.88 -12.94 -4.92
N VAL A 176 13.36 -11.70 -5.06
CA VAL A 176 13.45 -10.76 -3.95
C VAL A 176 12.07 -10.45 -3.37
N SER A 177 11.08 -10.20 -4.23
CA SER A 177 9.71 -9.91 -3.79
C SER A 177 9.08 -11.06 -3.00
N LEU A 178 9.34 -12.31 -3.40
CA LEU A 178 8.76 -13.50 -2.74
C LEU A 178 9.49 -13.91 -1.46
N TYR A 179 10.80 -13.70 -1.38
CA TYR A 179 11.63 -14.29 -0.32
C TYR A 179 12.25 -13.31 0.65
N LEU A 180 12.18 -12.00 0.38
CA LEU A 180 12.77 -11.01 1.26
C LEU A 180 12.02 -10.84 2.58
N ASN A 181 10.70 -11.01 2.55
CA ASN A 181 9.84 -10.95 3.72
C ASN A 181 9.26 -12.33 4.03
N THR A 182 8.98 -12.57 5.29
CA THR A 182 8.48 -13.86 5.77
C THR A 182 6.95 -13.99 5.70
N ALA A 183 6.24 -12.98 5.23
CA ALA A 183 4.81 -13.10 4.99
C ALA A 183 4.57 -14.01 3.78
N PRO A 184 4.05 -15.23 3.96
CA PRO A 184 3.73 -16.08 2.83
C PRO A 184 2.50 -15.53 2.10
N PHE A 185 2.57 -15.50 0.77
CA PHE A 185 1.42 -15.38 -0.09
C PHE A 185 0.78 -16.73 -0.28
#